data_b356a40d2ba7d1bb5ce6b8ce9093120b
#
_entry.id   b356a40d2ba7d1bb5ce6b8ce9093120b
#
_cell.length_a   1.000
_cell.length_b   1.000
_cell.length_c   1.000
_cell.angle_alpha   90.00
_cell.angle_beta   90.00
_cell.angle_gamma   90.00
#
_symmetry.space_group_name_H-M   'P 1'
#
loop_
_entity.id
_entity.type
_entity.pdbx_description
1 polymer ?
#
loop_
_entity_poly.entity_id
_entity_poly.type
_entity_poly.pdbx_seq_one_letter_code
_entity_poly.pdbx_strand_id
1 'polypeptide(L)'
;MKTQPIETQTVKRLITDQWAFCFNTQCPLASQCFRQNSMQYKDADLHQGLAIYPDAVNNGDCHYFVRLKMVKTAWGMNNMLKQVEYGKIGEVRQQLINYLGSISTFYRYNRGEKHLSSEQQQAIAGMLKDNGCSYVTFDHYEDEYMLTDQPIE
;
A
#
# COMPACT_ATOMS: atom_id res chain seq x y z
N MET A 1 18.83 5.07 -13.95
CA MET A 1 18.10 4.08 -13.13
C MET A 1 17.21 3.24 -14.04
N LYS A 2 17.45 1.96 -14.13
CA LYS A 2 16.56 1.06 -14.89
C LYS A 2 15.29 0.90 -14.06
N THR A 3 14.21 1.52 -14.47
CA THR A 3 12.86 1.24 -13.96
C THR A 3 12.58 -0.24 -14.25
N GLN A 4 12.46 -1.06 -13.23
CA GLN A 4 12.03 -2.45 -13.43
C GLN A 4 10.67 -2.44 -14.12
N PRO A 5 10.41 -3.34 -15.07
CA PRO A 5 9.11 -3.41 -15.72
C PRO A 5 8.06 -3.70 -14.63
N ILE A 6 7.11 -2.79 -14.52
CA ILE A 6 5.93 -2.97 -13.66
C ILE A 6 5.25 -4.25 -14.10
N GLU A 7 5.12 -5.21 -13.20
CA GLU A 7 4.37 -6.43 -13.50
C GLU A 7 2.92 -6.07 -13.81
N THR A 8 2.58 -6.17 -15.08
CA THR A 8 1.28 -5.76 -15.63
C THR A 8 0.10 -6.34 -14.85
N GLN A 9 0.20 -7.57 -14.38
CA GLN A 9 -0.88 -8.22 -13.62
C GLN A 9 -1.10 -7.61 -12.23
N THR A 10 -0.02 -7.20 -11.56
CA THR A 10 -0.11 -6.58 -10.24
C THR A 10 -0.81 -5.23 -10.32
N VAL A 11 -0.48 -4.44 -11.34
CA VAL A 11 -1.10 -3.13 -11.57
C VAL A 11 -2.55 -3.25 -12.02
N LYS A 12 -2.88 -4.23 -12.86
CA LYS A 12 -4.26 -4.48 -13.30
C LYS A 12 -5.24 -4.73 -12.14
N ARG A 13 -4.78 -5.32 -11.03
CA ARG A 13 -5.61 -5.54 -9.83
C ARG A 13 -6.08 -4.25 -9.17
N LEU A 14 -5.38 -3.14 -9.39
CA LEU A 14 -5.75 -1.83 -8.88
C LEU A 14 -6.86 -1.16 -9.71
N ILE A 15 -7.09 -1.64 -10.93
CA ILE A 15 -8.12 -1.16 -11.84
C ILE A 15 -9.38 -2.01 -11.61
N THR A 16 -10.27 -1.50 -10.77
CA THR A 16 -11.53 -2.17 -10.42
C THR A 16 -12.61 -1.86 -11.45
N ASP A 17 -13.76 -2.53 -11.38
CA ASP A 17 -14.94 -2.26 -12.23
C ASP A 17 -15.48 -0.83 -12.06
N GLN A 18 -15.20 -0.19 -10.93
CA GLN A 18 -15.58 1.20 -10.64
C GLN A 18 -14.47 2.20 -10.99
N TRP A 19 -13.40 1.74 -11.63
CA TRP A 19 -12.29 2.61 -12.01
C TRP A 19 -12.70 3.56 -13.12
N ALA A 20 -12.49 4.86 -12.89
CA ALA A 20 -12.68 5.89 -13.92
C ALA A 20 -11.33 6.22 -14.57
N PHE A 21 -11.24 5.99 -15.86
CA PHE A 21 -10.10 6.40 -16.68
C PHE A 21 -10.14 7.91 -16.94
N CYS A 22 -8.98 8.52 -17.16
CA CYS A 22 -8.88 9.92 -17.55
C CYS A 22 -8.26 10.03 -18.95
N PHE A 23 -8.93 10.76 -19.85
CA PHE A 23 -8.50 10.94 -21.24
C PHE A 23 -7.89 12.33 -21.50
N ASN A 24 -7.71 13.14 -20.45
CA ASN A 24 -7.17 14.50 -20.58
C ASN A 24 -5.64 14.48 -20.72
N THR A 25 -5.16 14.41 -21.95
CA THR A 25 -3.72 14.44 -22.26
C THR A 25 -3.07 15.82 -22.07
N GLN A 26 -3.87 16.87 -21.94
CA GLN A 26 -3.42 18.25 -21.70
C GLN A 26 -3.32 18.58 -20.20
N CYS A 27 -3.68 17.66 -19.33
CA CYS A 27 -3.62 17.87 -17.90
C CYS A 27 -2.17 18.06 -17.41
N PRO A 28 -1.87 19.09 -16.63
CA PRO A 28 -0.52 19.33 -16.08
C PRO A 28 -0.05 18.18 -15.16
N LEU A 29 -0.99 17.39 -14.61
CA LEU A 29 -0.70 16.26 -13.75
C LEU A 29 -0.62 14.93 -14.51
N ALA A 30 -0.83 14.90 -15.83
CA ALA A 30 -0.97 13.68 -16.64
C ALA A 30 0.20 12.71 -16.49
N SER A 31 1.44 13.22 -16.44
CA SER A 31 2.64 12.38 -16.32
C SER A 31 2.73 11.60 -15.00
N GLN A 32 2.09 12.08 -13.95
CA GLN A 32 2.10 11.49 -12.61
C GLN A 32 0.76 10.81 -12.26
N CYS A 33 -0.28 11.07 -13.02
CA CYS A 33 -1.63 10.59 -12.72
C CYS A 33 -1.85 9.17 -13.24
N PHE A 34 -2.11 8.25 -12.34
CA PHE A 34 -2.37 6.85 -12.72
C PHE A 34 -3.70 6.68 -13.47
N ARG A 35 -4.71 7.52 -13.24
CA ARG A 35 -5.97 7.44 -14.01
C ARG A 35 -5.75 7.68 -15.51
N GLN A 36 -4.86 8.60 -15.85
CA GLN A 36 -4.48 8.85 -17.24
C GLN A 36 -3.56 7.74 -17.77
N ASN A 37 -2.56 7.34 -16.99
CA ASN A 37 -1.58 6.33 -17.39
C ASN A 37 -2.15 4.90 -17.39
N SER A 38 -3.23 4.65 -16.66
CA SER A 38 -3.85 3.32 -16.54
C SER A 38 -4.48 2.81 -17.85
N MET A 39 -4.71 3.69 -18.81
CA MET A 39 -5.23 3.30 -20.13
C MET A 39 -4.41 2.20 -20.81
N GLN A 40 -3.11 2.18 -20.61
CA GLN A 40 -2.23 1.14 -21.16
C GLN A 40 -2.49 -0.27 -20.58
N TYR A 41 -3.14 -0.34 -19.41
CA TYR A 41 -3.49 -1.59 -18.72
C TYR A 41 -4.95 -2.00 -18.92
N LYS A 42 -5.73 -1.20 -19.63
CA LYS A 42 -7.14 -1.49 -19.95
C LYS A 42 -7.23 -2.78 -20.76
N ASP A 43 -8.21 -3.61 -20.44
CA ASP A 43 -8.48 -4.80 -21.23
C ASP A 43 -8.94 -4.42 -22.65
N ALA A 44 -8.46 -5.19 -23.64
CA ALA A 44 -8.72 -4.90 -25.05
C ALA A 44 -10.23 -4.94 -25.39
N ASP A 45 -10.97 -5.79 -24.69
CA ASP A 45 -12.41 -5.97 -24.90
C ASP A 45 -13.28 -4.96 -24.16
N LEU A 46 -12.68 -4.11 -23.33
CA LEU A 46 -13.38 -3.07 -22.59
C LEU A 46 -13.49 -1.80 -23.44
N HIS A 47 -14.69 -1.51 -23.95
CA HIS A 47 -14.94 -0.40 -24.88
C HIS A 47 -15.80 0.73 -24.29
N GLN A 48 -16.30 0.57 -23.06
CA GLN A 48 -17.10 1.59 -22.36
C GLN A 48 -16.83 1.52 -20.86
N GLY A 49 -17.11 2.60 -20.16
CA GLY A 49 -16.95 2.67 -18.71
C GLY A 49 -16.97 4.09 -18.17
N LEU A 50 -16.56 4.25 -16.91
CA LEU A 50 -16.47 5.54 -16.24
C LEU A 50 -15.28 6.35 -16.74
N ALA A 51 -15.43 7.67 -16.80
CA ALA A 51 -14.37 8.59 -17.22
C ALA A 51 -14.34 9.84 -16.34
N ILE A 52 -13.14 10.37 -16.15
CA ILE A 52 -12.94 11.71 -15.58
C ILE A 52 -12.88 12.70 -16.74
N TYR A 53 -13.71 13.75 -16.68
CA TYR A 53 -13.77 14.77 -17.72
C TYR A 53 -12.66 15.81 -17.60
N PRO A 54 -12.27 16.48 -18.70
CA PRO A 54 -11.16 17.42 -18.71
C PRO A 54 -11.32 18.62 -17.76
N ASP A 55 -12.54 19.02 -17.45
CA ASP A 55 -12.85 20.11 -16.52
C ASP A 55 -12.70 19.73 -15.04
N ALA A 56 -12.37 18.49 -14.73
CA ALA A 56 -12.05 18.05 -13.37
C ALA A 56 -10.76 18.66 -12.82
N VAL A 57 -9.82 19.03 -13.70
CA VAL A 57 -8.64 19.78 -13.29
C VAL A 57 -8.96 21.26 -13.16
N ASN A 58 -8.63 21.86 -12.02
CA ASN A 58 -8.88 23.25 -11.71
C ASN A 58 -7.67 23.87 -11.02
N ASN A 59 -7.13 24.94 -11.58
CA ASN A 59 -5.95 25.64 -11.06
C ASN A 59 -4.73 24.72 -10.81
N GLY A 60 -4.54 23.71 -11.66
CA GLY A 60 -3.44 22.75 -11.53
C GLY A 60 -3.68 21.64 -10.51
N ASP A 61 -4.87 21.56 -9.92
CA ASP A 61 -5.25 20.54 -8.97
C ASP A 61 -6.45 19.72 -9.49
N CYS A 62 -6.55 18.46 -9.06
CA CYS A 62 -7.62 17.56 -9.45
C CYS A 62 -8.00 16.64 -8.29
N HIS A 63 -9.27 16.69 -7.90
CA HIS A 63 -9.82 15.84 -6.84
C HIS A 63 -9.66 14.34 -7.13
N TYR A 64 -9.62 13.95 -8.39
CA TYR A 64 -9.49 12.54 -8.82
C TYR A 64 -8.05 12.10 -9.04
N PHE A 65 -7.08 12.98 -8.79
CA PHE A 65 -5.68 12.63 -8.94
C PHE A 65 -5.31 11.44 -8.05
N VAL A 66 -4.68 10.45 -8.66
CA VAL A 66 -4.06 9.34 -7.95
C VAL A 66 -2.75 8.98 -8.62
N ARG A 67 -1.76 8.65 -7.82
CA ARG A 67 -0.43 8.23 -8.27
C ARG A 67 -0.18 6.78 -7.89
N LEU A 68 0.45 6.05 -8.78
CA LEU A 68 0.96 4.71 -8.49
C LEU A 68 2.29 4.85 -7.71
N LYS A 69 2.35 4.26 -6.54
CA LYS A 69 3.53 4.26 -5.67
C LYS A 69 3.92 2.82 -5.32
N MET A 70 5.20 2.53 -5.41
CA MET A 70 5.74 1.28 -4.87
C MET A 70 6.07 1.49 -3.39
N VAL A 71 5.58 0.59 -2.56
CA VAL A 71 5.78 0.60 -1.10
C VAL A 71 6.31 -0.73 -0.63
N LYS A 72 7.15 -0.69 0.39
CA LYS A 72 7.62 -1.90 1.03
C LYS A 72 6.66 -2.28 2.15
N THR A 73 5.95 -3.39 1.96
CA THR A 73 5.08 -3.99 2.95
C THR A 73 5.81 -5.09 3.71
N ALA A 74 5.27 -5.50 4.84
CA ALA A 74 5.83 -6.55 5.67
C ALA A 74 4.74 -7.43 6.27
N TRP A 75 5.08 -8.68 6.55
CA TRP A 75 4.22 -9.59 7.27
C TRP A 75 5.01 -10.63 8.07
N GLY A 76 4.36 -11.26 9.04
CA GLY A 76 5.01 -12.19 9.94
C GLY A 76 5.77 -11.50 11.07
N MET A 77 5.42 -11.83 12.30
CA MET A 77 5.93 -11.20 13.51
C MET A 77 6.59 -12.20 14.46
N ASN A 78 6.84 -13.42 14.00
CA ASN A 78 7.38 -14.48 14.85
C ASN A 78 8.82 -14.19 15.30
N ASN A 79 9.67 -13.72 14.39
CA ASN A 79 11.09 -13.46 14.70
C ASN A 79 11.25 -12.32 15.70
N MET A 80 10.47 -11.25 15.59
CA MET A 80 10.53 -10.16 16.55
C MET A 80 10.02 -10.58 17.94
N LEU A 81 8.98 -11.40 18.00
CA LEU A 81 8.43 -11.88 19.28
C LEU A 81 9.40 -12.82 20.01
N LYS A 82 10.27 -13.53 19.32
CA LYS A 82 11.33 -14.36 19.93
C LYS A 82 12.40 -13.54 20.68
N GLN A 83 12.53 -12.25 20.34
CA GLN A 83 13.46 -11.36 21.01
C GLN A 83 12.90 -10.75 22.30
N VAL A 84 11.59 -10.86 22.50
CA VAL A 84 10.92 -10.37 23.71
C VAL A 84 11.26 -11.30 24.89
N GLU A 85 11.55 -10.72 26.04
CA GLU A 85 11.73 -11.48 27.27
C GLU A 85 10.53 -12.40 27.52
N TYR A 86 10.79 -13.66 27.85
CA TYR A 86 9.77 -14.71 27.94
C TYR A 86 8.55 -14.32 28.78
N GLY A 87 8.78 -13.65 29.93
CA GLY A 87 7.70 -13.19 30.81
C GLY A 87 6.83 -12.07 30.24
N LYS A 88 7.29 -11.38 29.19
CA LYS A 88 6.60 -10.25 28.54
C LYS A 88 5.94 -10.59 27.22
N ILE A 89 6.21 -11.77 26.66
CA ILE A 89 5.68 -12.16 25.32
C ILE A 89 4.16 -12.06 25.26
N GLY A 90 3.45 -12.51 26.28
CA GLY A 90 1.99 -12.47 26.32
C GLY A 90 1.44 -11.03 26.32
N GLU A 91 2.07 -10.14 27.06
CA GLU A 91 1.70 -8.72 27.11
C GLU A 91 1.96 -8.02 25.77
N VAL A 92 3.15 -8.19 25.21
CA VAL A 92 3.51 -7.62 23.91
C VAL A 92 2.58 -8.11 22.81
N ARG A 93 2.29 -9.41 22.79
CA ARG A 93 1.35 -10.00 21.85
C ARG A 93 -0.04 -9.38 22.00
N GLN A 94 -0.52 -9.15 23.21
CA GLN A 94 -1.81 -8.50 23.44
C GLN A 94 -1.81 -7.05 22.96
N GLN A 95 -0.73 -6.31 23.13
CA GLN A 95 -0.57 -4.95 22.59
C GLN A 95 -0.68 -4.95 21.06
N LEU A 96 -0.03 -5.90 20.39
CA LEU A 96 -0.12 -6.05 18.91
C LEU A 96 -1.54 -6.41 18.45
N ILE A 97 -2.22 -7.31 19.16
CA ILE A 97 -3.61 -7.69 18.87
C ILE A 97 -4.53 -6.47 19.01
N ASN A 98 -4.38 -5.69 20.07
CA ASN A 98 -5.18 -4.49 20.30
C ASN A 98 -4.93 -3.43 19.22
N TYR A 99 -3.68 -3.24 18.82
CA TYR A 99 -3.32 -2.32 17.74
C TYR A 99 -3.89 -2.72 16.39
N LEU A 100 -3.84 -4.00 16.06
CA LEU A 100 -4.33 -4.54 14.79
C LEU A 100 -5.85 -4.77 14.78
N GLY A 101 -6.52 -4.66 15.93
CA GLY A 101 -7.96 -4.67 16.08
C GLY A 101 -8.54 -5.98 16.62
N SER A 102 -7.98 -7.14 16.30
CA SER A 102 -8.46 -8.42 16.80
C SER A 102 -7.39 -9.51 16.69
N ILE A 103 -7.58 -10.59 17.43
CA ILE A 103 -6.73 -11.78 17.36
C ILE A 103 -6.77 -12.44 15.98
N SER A 104 -7.92 -12.46 15.34
CA SER A 104 -8.06 -12.97 13.97
C SER A 104 -7.27 -12.14 12.97
N THR A 105 -7.34 -10.82 13.08
CA THR A 105 -6.59 -9.89 12.23
C THR A 105 -5.08 -10.02 12.46
N PHE A 106 -4.64 -10.15 13.72
CA PHE A 106 -3.24 -10.41 14.05
C PHE A 106 -2.70 -11.65 13.32
N TYR A 107 -3.45 -12.76 13.33
CA TYR A 107 -3.02 -13.97 12.63
C TYR A 107 -3.03 -13.83 11.11
N ARG A 108 -3.93 -13.03 10.53
CA ARG A 108 -3.94 -12.74 9.10
C ARG A 108 -2.67 -12.02 8.66
N TYR A 109 -2.21 -11.03 9.44
CA TYR A 109 -0.92 -10.37 9.20
C TYR A 109 0.26 -11.32 9.44
N ASN A 110 0.13 -12.22 10.40
CA ASN A 110 1.22 -13.14 10.72
C ASN A 110 1.42 -14.24 9.65
N ARG A 111 0.34 -14.64 8.96
CA ARG A 111 0.36 -15.62 7.88
C ARG A 111 0.54 -15.02 6.47
N GLY A 112 0.63 -13.71 6.34
CA GLY A 112 0.76 -13.05 5.04
C GLY A 112 -0.53 -12.92 4.24
N GLU A 113 -1.69 -13.13 4.86
CA GLU A 113 -3.01 -12.85 4.25
C GLU A 113 -3.30 -11.35 4.17
N LYS A 114 -2.66 -10.58 5.04
CA LYS A 114 -2.61 -9.11 5.05
C LYS A 114 -1.19 -8.66 5.23
N HIS A 115 -0.84 -7.54 4.60
CA HIS A 115 0.48 -6.94 4.72
C HIS A 115 0.43 -5.60 5.45
N LEU A 116 1.44 -5.38 6.29
CA LEU A 116 1.58 -4.16 7.09
C LEU A 116 2.12 -3.02 6.23
N SER A 117 1.48 -1.86 6.32
CA SER A 117 1.97 -0.61 5.73
C SER A 117 3.22 -0.11 6.44
N SER A 118 3.94 0.85 5.83
CA SER A 118 5.10 1.49 6.47
C SER A 118 4.75 2.12 7.82
N GLU A 119 3.58 2.74 7.95
CA GLU A 119 3.11 3.34 9.21
C GLU A 119 2.86 2.28 10.28
N GLN A 120 2.21 1.18 9.92
CA GLN A 120 1.98 0.06 10.83
C GLN A 120 3.29 -0.60 11.27
N GLN A 121 4.25 -0.76 10.35
CA GLN A 121 5.59 -1.26 10.67
C GLN A 121 6.30 -0.38 11.69
N GLN A 122 6.25 0.94 11.52
CA GLN A 122 6.85 1.90 12.46
C GLN A 122 6.18 1.86 13.82
N ALA A 123 4.85 1.79 13.88
CA ALA A 123 4.11 1.70 15.13
C ALA A 123 4.46 0.42 15.90
N ILE A 124 4.49 -0.71 15.21
CA ILE A 124 4.86 -2.01 15.80
C ILE A 124 6.32 -1.99 16.27
N ALA A 125 7.23 -1.44 15.47
CA ALA A 125 8.63 -1.31 15.86
C ALA A 125 8.80 -0.47 17.14
N GLY A 126 8.03 0.61 17.28
CA GLY A 126 8.00 1.42 18.50
C GLY A 126 7.55 0.63 19.72
N MET A 127 6.47 -0.14 19.60
CA MET A 127 5.95 -1.00 20.67
C MET A 127 6.99 -2.03 21.11
N LEU A 128 7.69 -2.67 20.18
CA LEU A 128 8.71 -3.67 20.49
C LEU A 128 9.94 -3.03 21.15
N LYS A 129 10.36 -1.85 20.71
CA LYS A 129 11.47 -1.09 21.34
C LYS A 129 11.14 -0.68 22.77
N ASP A 130 9.91 -0.24 23.02
CA ASP A 130 9.43 0.10 24.37
C ASP A 130 9.42 -1.13 25.29
N ASN A 131 9.35 -2.32 24.74
CA ASN A 131 9.43 -3.59 25.48
C ASN A 131 10.85 -4.23 25.46
N GLY A 132 11.88 -3.45 25.13
CA GLY A 132 13.28 -3.86 25.26
C GLY A 132 13.89 -4.51 24.01
N CYS A 133 13.20 -4.55 22.88
CA CYS A 133 13.76 -5.05 21.63
C CYS A 133 14.66 -4.00 20.98
N SER A 134 15.95 -4.30 20.85
CA SER A 134 16.92 -3.40 20.25
C SER A 134 16.83 -3.35 18.71
N TYR A 135 16.36 -4.42 18.09
CA TYR A 135 16.26 -4.56 16.64
C TYR A 135 14.95 -5.25 16.25
N VAL A 136 14.17 -4.60 15.40
CA VAL A 136 12.86 -5.11 14.99
C VAL A 136 12.89 -5.40 13.49
N THR A 137 12.71 -6.68 13.13
CA THR A 137 12.51 -7.12 11.75
C THR A 137 11.26 -7.98 11.65
N PHE A 138 10.53 -7.80 10.57
CA PHE A 138 9.43 -8.69 10.20
C PHE A 138 9.98 -9.95 9.52
N ASP A 139 9.20 -11.02 9.51
CA ASP A 139 9.63 -12.28 8.93
C ASP A 139 9.78 -12.18 7.41
N HIS A 140 8.94 -11.38 6.75
CA HIS A 140 8.91 -11.19 5.31
C HIS A 140 8.68 -9.73 4.92
N TYR A 141 9.28 -9.31 3.80
CA TYR A 141 9.08 -8.01 3.17
C TYR A 141 8.76 -8.20 1.69
N GLU A 142 7.83 -7.40 1.19
CA GLU A 142 7.46 -7.39 -0.23
C GLU A 142 7.32 -5.96 -0.74
N ASP A 143 7.63 -5.77 -2.03
CA ASP A 143 7.37 -4.52 -2.72
C ASP A 143 6.00 -4.61 -3.40
N GLU A 144 5.10 -3.70 -3.04
CA GLU A 144 3.73 -3.67 -3.57
C GLU A 144 3.42 -2.32 -4.19
N TYR A 145 2.59 -2.33 -5.24
CA TYR A 145 2.03 -1.12 -5.81
C TYR A 145 0.75 -0.73 -5.08
N MET A 146 0.65 0.54 -4.72
CA MET A 146 -0.56 1.12 -4.17
C MET A 146 -0.86 2.48 -4.78
N LEU A 147 -2.12 2.90 -4.69
CA LEU A 147 -2.55 4.21 -5.13
C LEU A 147 -2.47 5.20 -3.97
N THR A 148 -2.00 6.41 -4.26
CA THR A 148 -1.96 7.52 -3.32
C THR A 148 -2.41 8.80 -4.02
N ASP A 149 -3.11 9.65 -3.31
CA ASP A 149 -3.53 10.98 -3.75
C ASP A 149 -2.46 12.05 -3.52
N GLN A 150 -1.35 11.70 -2.88
CA GLN A 150 -0.29 12.65 -2.59
C GLN A 150 0.63 12.86 -3.80
N PRO A 151 0.91 14.13 -4.17
CA PRO A 151 1.88 14.44 -5.22
C PRO A 151 3.31 14.05 -4.80
N ILE A 152 4.21 14.03 -5.77
CA ILE A 152 5.65 13.90 -5.50
C ILE A 152 6.11 15.21 -4.85
N GLU A 153 6.72 15.11 -3.69
CA GLU A 153 7.43 16.24 -3.07
C GLU A 153 8.69 16.64 -3.88
#